data_c3924c87f5b719124d67f0ea7b83fff4
#
_entry.id   c3924c87f5b719124d67f0ea7b83fff4
#
_cell.length_a   1.000
_cell.length_b   1.000
_cell.length_c   1.000
_cell.angle_alpha   90.00
_cell.angle_beta   90.00
_cell.angle_gamma   90.00
#
_symmetry.space_group_name_H-M   'P 1'
#
loop_
_entity.id
_entity.type
_entity.pdbx_description
1 polymer ?
#
loop_
_entity_poly.entity_id
_entity_poly.type
_entity_poly.pdbx_seq_one_letter_code
_entity_poly.pdbx_strand_id
1 'polypeptide(L)'
;RTLILSDILETGQNAPTLYRKVSQLAGSRGIERIIGVGSEISSCAARFDIEKAFYPNTEALLRAISRGELRLENEIILIKGARQFGFDALTEELEKKVHETILEVNLGAMIANLNYYRSRLRPDTKMVCMVKASAYGAGSYEIAKTLQEHHVDFLAVAVADEGSELRKAGITASIIIMNPEMTAFKTMFDYKLEPEVYSFHLLDALIKEAEKEGITNFPIHIKLDTGMHRLGFAAEDMPRLIERLKGQNAVIARSVFSHFVGSDAAQFDAFTRGQIEMFEAASMQLQEAFPHKILRHICNSAGIERFPGAQFDMVRLGIGLYGVSPIDNSIINNVSTLKTTILQLSLIHISEPTRQ
;
A
#
# COMPACT_ATOMS: atom_id res chain seq x y z
N ARG A 1 5.18 -39.48 -2.72
CA ARG A 1 5.25 -39.09 -1.30
C ARG A 1 6.60 -38.50 -1.01
N THR A 2 6.63 -37.25 -0.55
CA THR A 2 7.88 -36.51 -0.27
C THR A 2 8.03 -36.27 1.22
N LEU A 3 9.25 -36.46 1.74
CA LEU A 3 9.66 -36.05 3.08
C LEU A 3 10.55 -34.81 2.97
N ILE A 4 10.14 -33.70 3.62
CA ILE A 4 11.00 -32.54 3.84
C ILE A 4 11.50 -32.61 5.27
N LEU A 5 12.84 -32.70 5.42
CA LEU A 5 13.47 -32.96 6.71
C LEU A 5 14.62 -31.97 6.96
N SER A 6 14.62 -31.30 8.11
CA SER A 6 15.78 -30.52 8.54
C SER A 6 16.87 -31.38 9.17
N ASP A 7 17.99 -30.77 9.51
CA ASP A 7 18.95 -31.41 10.43
C ASP A 7 18.25 -31.85 11.71
N ILE A 8 18.59 -33.05 12.17
CA ILE A 8 18.06 -33.63 13.41
C ILE A 8 19.06 -33.35 14.52
N LEU A 9 18.70 -32.48 15.43
CA LEU A 9 19.57 -31.96 16.48
C LEU A 9 19.57 -32.84 17.74
N GLU A 10 20.60 -32.72 18.54
CA GLU A 10 20.71 -33.29 19.91
C GLU A 10 20.46 -34.80 20.01
N THR A 11 20.82 -35.57 19.01
CA THR A 11 20.58 -37.01 18.98
C THR A 11 21.67 -37.82 19.71
N GLY A 12 22.83 -37.25 19.98
CA GLY A 12 24.00 -37.97 20.52
C GLY A 12 24.59 -39.03 19.55
N GLN A 13 24.07 -39.15 18.32
CA GLN A 13 24.53 -40.07 17.30
C GLN A 13 25.34 -39.32 16.23
N ASN A 14 26.32 -40.02 15.63
CA ASN A 14 27.04 -39.43 14.49
C ASN A 14 26.10 -39.34 13.29
N ALA A 15 26.21 -38.27 12.50
CA ALA A 15 25.33 -37.97 11.38
C ALA A 15 25.24 -39.12 10.35
N PRO A 16 26.32 -39.76 9.89
CA PRO A 16 26.24 -40.88 8.94
C PRO A 16 25.42 -42.08 9.44
N THR A 17 25.46 -42.40 10.74
CA THR A 17 24.68 -43.50 11.32
C THR A 17 23.20 -43.10 11.47
N LEU A 18 22.95 -41.89 11.90
CA LEU A 18 21.62 -41.32 12.06
C LEU A 18 20.88 -41.32 10.70
N TYR A 19 21.48 -40.69 9.69
CA TYR A 19 20.80 -40.51 8.39
C TYR A 19 20.70 -41.83 7.58
N ARG A 20 21.52 -42.83 7.87
CA ARG A 20 21.33 -44.20 7.36
C ARG A 20 20.02 -44.80 7.92
N LYS A 21 19.77 -44.66 9.23
CA LYS A 21 18.52 -45.12 9.86
C LYS A 21 17.32 -44.37 9.32
N VAL A 22 17.44 -43.05 9.12
CA VAL A 22 16.38 -42.21 8.53
C VAL A 22 16.05 -42.66 7.10
N SER A 23 17.08 -42.93 6.27
CA SER A 23 16.87 -43.42 4.91
C SER A 23 16.16 -44.76 4.90
N GLN A 24 16.56 -45.73 5.75
CA GLN A 24 15.89 -47.01 5.88
C GLN A 24 14.44 -46.88 6.31
N LEU A 25 14.17 -46.01 7.29
CA LEU A 25 12.82 -45.75 7.78
C LEU A 25 11.96 -45.10 6.69
N ALA A 26 12.48 -44.09 5.98
CA ALA A 26 11.79 -43.43 4.88
C ALA A 26 11.39 -44.43 3.79
N GLY A 27 12.33 -45.27 3.35
CA GLY A 27 12.04 -46.32 2.37
C GLY A 27 10.98 -47.32 2.85
N SER A 28 11.08 -47.79 4.11
CA SER A 28 10.07 -48.72 4.68
C SER A 28 8.67 -48.12 4.80
N ARG A 29 8.54 -46.81 4.80
CA ARG A 29 7.26 -46.06 4.88
C ARG A 29 6.77 -45.57 3.53
N GLY A 30 7.42 -45.96 2.44
CA GLY A 30 7.02 -45.63 1.08
C GLY A 30 7.24 -44.16 0.73
N ILE A 31 8.24 -43.53 1.30
CA ILE A 31 8.73 -42.22 0.86
C ILE A 31 9.52 -42.40 -0.42
N GLU A 32 9.16 -41.69 -1.45
CA GLU A 32 9.73 -41.76 -2.80
C GLU A 32 10.79 -40.69 -3.03
N ARG A 33 10.64 -39.54 -2.33
CA ARG A 33 11.53 -38.40 -2.46
C ARG A 33 11.85 -37.79 -1.09
N ILE A 34 13.12 -37.39 -0.88
CA ILE A 34 13.54 -36.60 0.29
C ILE A 34 14.10 -35.25 -0.12
N ILE A 35 13.69 -34.22 0.62
CA ILE A 35 14.25 -32.87 0.55
C ILE A 35 14.89 -32.56 1.89
N GLY A 36 16.21 -32.53 1.92
CA GLY A 36 16.99 -32.24 3.14
C GLY A 36 17.30 -30.76 3.24
N VAL A 37 17.14 -30.19 4.45
CA VAL A 37 17.42 -28.78 4.73
C VAL A 37 18.39 -28.68 5.90
N GLY A 38 19.60 -28.20 5.64
CA GLY A 38 20.66 -28.06 6.64
C GLY A 38 21.98 -28.63 6.16
N SER A 39 23.05 -28.34 6.88
CA SER A 39 24.39 -28.73 6.51
C SER A 39 24.70 -30.21 6.85
N GLU A 40 24.19 -30.73 7.96
CA GLU A 40 24.44 -32.12 8.37
C GLU A 40 23.74 -33.12 7.44
N ILE A 41 22.43 -32.94 7.19
CA ILE A 41 21.70 -33.82 6.29
C ILE A 41 22.24 -33.74 4.86
N SER A 42 22.65 -32.55 4.41
CA SER A 42 23.25 -32.36 3.10
C SER A 42 24.57 -33.09 2.95
N SER A 43 25.42 -33.11 4.00
CA SER A 43 26.68 -33.84 4.01
C SER A 43 26.49 -35.37 3.92
N CYS A 44 25.31 -35.85 4.32
CA CYS A 44 24.92 -37.25 4.29
C CYS A 44 24.06 -37.63 3.07
N ALA A 45 23.95 -36.80 2.04
CA ALA A 45 23.12 -36.99 0.85
C ALA A 45 23.35 -38.39 0.17
N ALA A 46 24.58 -38.91 0.19
CA ALA A 46 24.89 -40.23 -0.36
C ALA A 46 24.26 -41.41 0.41
N ARG A 47 23.66 -41.17 1.57
CA ARG A 47 22.97 -42.20 2.37
C ARG A 47 21.54 -42.46 1.98
N PHE A 48 20.98 -41.63 1.11
CA PHE A 48 19.61 -41.77 0.64
C PHE A 48 19.58 -42.34 -0.78
N ASP A 49 18.91 -43.47 -0.96
CA ASP A 49 18.80 -44.23 -2.23
C ASP A 49 17.50 -43.91 -2.98
N ILE A 50 16.77 -42.87 -2.56
CA ILE A 50 15.55 -42.38 -3.19
C ILE A 50 15.82 -41.05 -3.90
N GLU A 51 14.83 -40.54 -4.67
CA GLU A 51 14.91 -39.19 -5.24
C GLU A 51 15.21 -38.16 -4.15
N LYS A 52 16.12 -37.22 -4.42
CA LYS A 52 16.64 -36.35 -3.37
C LYS A 52 17.04 -34.99 -3.88
N ALA A 53 16.78 -33.97 -3.04
CA ALA A 53 17.29 -32.61 -3.18
C ALA A 53 17.74 -32.10 -1.81
N PHE A 54 18.79 -31.26 -1.77
CA PHE A 54 19.33 -30.74 -0.51
C PHE A 54 19.56 -29.24 -0.61
N TYR A 55 19.21 -28.54 0.45
CA TYR A 55 19.30 -27.07 0.55
C TYR A 55 20.01 -26.70 1.86
N PRO A 56 20.86 -25.65 1.85
CA PRO A 56 21.61 -25.26 3.03
C PRO A 56 20.73 -24.69 4.17
N ASN A 57 19.58 -24.11 3.82
CA ASN A 57 18.61 -23.52 4.74
C ASN A 57 17.23 -23.40 4.08
N THR A 58 16.22 -23.03 4.89
CA THR A 58 14.82 -22.89 4.45
C THR A 58 14.65 -21.82 3.39
N GLU A 59 15.39 -20.70 3.46
CA GLU A 59 15.31 -19.64 2.45
C GLU A 59 15.77 -20.12 1.05
N ALA A 60 16.80 -20.98 1.00
CA ALA A 60 17.26 -21.54 -0.28
C ALA A 60 16.20 -22.49 -0.87
N LEU A 61 15.53 -23.28 -0.03
CA LEU A 61 14.42 -24.14 -0.44
C LEU A 61 13.23 -23.31 -0.96
N LEU A 62 12.81 -22.27 -0.22
CA LEU A 62 11.72 -21.37 -0.64
C LEU A 62 12.04 -20.68 -1.97
N ARG A 63 13.28 -20.22 -2.17
CA ARG A 63 13.72 -19.65 -3.44
C ARG A 63 13.64 -20.65 -4.61
N ALA A 64 14.00 -21.92 -4.38
CA ALA A 64 13.90 -22.95 -5.42
C ALA A 64 12.44 -23.25 -5.79
N ILE A 65 11.52 -23.25 -4.80
CA ILE A 65 10.09 -23.42 -5.04
C ILE A 65 9.55 -22.20 -5.83
N SER A 66 9.83 -20.97 -5.38
CA SER A 66 9.31 -19.76 -6.02
C SER A 66 9.82 -19.54 -7.45
N ARG A 67 11.02 -20.07 -7.79
CA ARG A 67 11.59 -20.04 -9.14
C ARG A 67 11.12 -21.18 -10.03
N GLY A 68 10.33 -22.11 -9.49
CA GLY A 68 9.89 -23.30 -10.22
C GLY A 68 10.99 -24.35 -10.48
N GLU A 69 12.14 -24.21 -9.80
CA GLU A 69 13.26 -25.17 -9.87
C GLU A 69 12.92 -26.48 -9.12
N LEU A 70 12.08 -26.37 -8.09
CA LEU A 70 11.50 -27.48 -7.34
C LEU A 70 9.98 -27.42 -7.40
N ARG A 71 9.36 -28.45 -7.96
CA ARG A 71 7.90 -28.57 -8.03
C ARG A 71 7.40 -29.59 -7.01
N LEU A 72 6.40 -29.17 -6.23
CA LEU A 72 5.79 -29.91 -5.13
C LEU A 72 4.26 -29.91 -5.33
N GLU A 73 3.80 -30.56 -6.41
CA GLU A 73 2.40 -30.55 -6.83
C GLU A 73 1.82 -31.97 -6.85
N ASN A 74 0.55 -32.11 -6.47
CA ASN A 74 -0.19 -33.39 -6.54
C ASN A 74 0.45 -34.56 -5.77
N GLU A 75 1.08 -34.27 -4.64
CA GLU A 75 1.74 -35.26 -3.80
C GLU A 75 1.47 -35.07 -2.31
N ILE A 76 1.70 -36.12 -1.54
CA ILE A 76 1.64 -36.05 -0.07
C ILE A 76 3.00 -35.66 0.45
N ILE A 77 3.08 -34.56 1.17
CA ILE A 77 4.33 -34.00 1.71
C ILE A 77 4.28 -34.10 3.24
N LEU A 78 5.29 -34.77 3.82
CA LEU A 78 5.52 -34.76 5.26
C LEU A 78 6.66 -33.76 5.58
N ILE A 79 6.36 -32.74 6.38
CA ILE A 79 7.33 -31.73 6.78
C ILE A 79 7.73 -32.01 8.23
N LYS A 80 9.02 -32.19 8.48
CA LYS A 80 9.62 -32.40 9.81
C LYS A 80 10.90 -31.59 9.96
N GLY A 81 10.96 -30.70 10.93
CA GLY A 81 12.14 -29.86 11.17
C GLY A 81 12.27 -29.39 12.61
N ALA A 82 13.49 -29.13 13.04
CA ALA A 82 13.75 -28.41 14.29
C ALA A 82 13.28 -26.94 14.15
N ARG A 83 12.80 -26.34 15.24
CA ARG A 83 12.21 -24.98 15.25
C ARG A 83 13.10 -23.91 14.63
N GLN A 84 14.43 -24.04 14.80
CA GLN A 84 15.39 -23.08 14.23
C GLN A 84 15.40 -23.02 12.69
N PHE A 85 14.84 -24.02 11.99
CA PHE A 85 14.74 -24.03 10.54
C PHE A 85 13.50 -23.29 10.01
N GLY A 86 12.57 -22.86 10.89
CA GLY A 86 11.45 -22.00 10.52
C GLY A 86 10.55 -22.60 9.43
N PHE A 87 10.22 -23.90 9.51
CA PHE A 87 9.40 -24.61 8.51
C PHE A 87 7.94 -24.15 8.49
N ASP A 88 7.54 -23.25 9.42
CA ASP A 88 6.24 -22.61 9.37
C ASP A 88 6.08 -21.83 8.06
N ALA A 89 7.11 -21.05 7.65
CA ALA A 89 7.11 -20.33 6.37
C ALA A 89 7.02 -21.27 5.15
N LEU A 90 7.63 -22.47 5.24
CA LEU A 90 7.51 -23.47 4.20
C LEU A 90 6.10 -24.06 4.14
N THR A 91 5.47 -24.28 5.30
CA THR A 91 4.09 -24.77 5.38
C THR A 91 3.13 -23.76 4.79
N GLU A 92 3.28 -22.48 5.13
CA GLU A 92 2.48 -21.38 4.56
C GLU A 92 2.61 -21.27 3.04
N GLU A 93 3.81 -21.47 2.48
CA GLU A 93 4.05 -21.44 1.04
C GLU A 93 3.45 -22.66 0.32
N LEU A 94 3.52 -23.85 0.96
CA LEU A 94 3.02 -25.12 0.40
C LEU A 94 1.56 -25.39 0.70
N GLU A 95 1.00 -24.75 1.74
CA GLU A 95 -0.45 -24.79 1.96
C GLU A 95 -1.12 -24.24 0.70
N LYS A 96 -1.77 -25.12 -0.03
CA LYS A 96 -2.69 -24.71 -1.07
C LYS A 96 -3.72 -23.80 -0.39
N LYS A 97 -3.54 -22.48 -0.56
CA LYS A 97 -4.51 -21.50 -0.08
C LYS A 97 -5.81 -21.75 -0.85
N VAL A 98 -6.58 -22.74 -0.37
CA VAL A 98 -7.93 -23.01 -0.86
C VAL A 98 -8.84 -21.96 -0.23
N HIS A 99 -8.53 -20.70 -0.52
CA HIS A 99 -9.49 -19.64 -0.30
C HIS A 99 -10.47 -19.71 -1.44
N GLU A 100 -11.69 -20.06 -1.12
CA GLU A 100 -12.80 -20.08 -2.07
C GLU A 100 -13.17 -18.66 -2.52
N THR A 101 -12.72 -17.66 -1.76
CA THR A 101 -12.89 -16.24 -2.07
C THR A 101 -11.52 -15.58 -2.14
N ILE A 102 -11.17 -15.03 -3.31
CA ILE A 102 -9.92 -14.33 -3.58
C ILE A 102 -10.18 -12.96 -4.18
N LEU A 103 -9.38 -11.97 -3.80
CA LEU A 103 -9.34 -10.67 -4.44
C LEU A 103 -8.08 -10.64 -5.34
N GLU A 104 -8.29 -10.64 -6.64
CA GLU A 104 -7.20 -10.44 -7.60
C GLU A 104 -7.00 -8.94 -7.87
N VAL A 105 -5.76 -8.47 -7.80
CA VAL A 105 -5.38 -7.07 -8.09
C VAL A 105 -4.47 -7.03 -9.30
N ASN A 106 -4.90 -6.34 -10.35
CA ASN A 106 -4.16 -6.21 -11.60
C ASN A 106 -3.33 -4.91 -11.61
N LEU A 107 -2.06 -5.00 -11.25
CA LEU A 107 -1.14 -3.85 -11.23
C LEU A 107 -0.91 -3.26 -12.63
N GLY A 108 -0.95 -4.06 -13.69
CA GLY A 108 -0.84 -3.59 -15.07
C GLY A 108 -2.03 -2.70 -15.46
N ALA A 109 -3.25 -3.09 -15.07
CA ALA A 109 -4.45 -2.28 -15.25
C ALA A 109 -4.37 -0.96 -14.46
N MET A 110 -3.86 -1.00 -13.22
CA MET A 110 -3.63 0.19 -12.41
C MET A 110 -2.65 1.16 -13.07
N ILE A 111 -1.56 0.67 -13.63
CA ILE A 111 -0.58 1.51 -14.34
C ILE A 111 -1.17 2.08 -15.64
N ALA A 112 -1.98 1.33 -16.36
CA ALA A 112 -2.71 1.87 -17.52
C ALA A 112 -3.63 3.04 -17.11
N ASN A 113 -4.35 2.91 -15.98
CA ASN A 113 -5.17 3.98 -15.42
C ASN A 113 -4.31 5.18 -14.98
N LEU A 114 -3.20 4.95 -14.29
CA LEU A 114 -2.25 6.01 -13.92
C LEU A 114 -1.80 6.81 -15.15
N ASN A 115 -1.41 6.12 -16.22
CA ASN A 115 -0.96 6.75 -17.46
C ASN A 115 -2.08 7.50 -18.18
N TYR A 116 -3.31 6.97 -18.15
CA TYR A 116 -4.48 7.68 -18.65
C TYR A 116 -4.64 9.02 -17.92
N TYR A 117 -4.66 9.04 -16.59
CA TYR A 117 -4.80 10.29 -15.84
C TYR A 117 -3.61 11.23 -16.04
N ARG A 118 -2.38 10.70 -16.14
CA ARG A 118 -1.20 11.50 -16.50
C ARG A 118 -1.34 12.20 -17.84
N SER A 119 -1.90 11.53 -18.84
CA SER A 119 -2.12 12.13 -20.17
C SER A 119 -3.10 13.30 -20.16
N ARG A 120 -3.89 13.46 -19.10
CA ARG A 120 -4.83 14.57 -18.89
C ARG A 120 -4.22 15.76 -18.17
N LEU A 121 -3.00 15.61 -17.65
CA LEU A 121 -2.33 16.67 -16.90
C LEU A 121 -1.51 17.58 -17.81
N ARG A 122 -1.35 18.83 -17.37
CA ARG A 122 -0.34 19.73 -17.93
C ARG A 122 1.05 19.20 -17.56
N PRO A 123 2.11 19.48 -18.36
CA PRO A 123 3.44 18.89 -18.17
C PRO A 123 4.03 19.04 -16.76
N ASP A 124 3.80 20.20 -16.11
CA ASP A 124 4.38 20.49 -14.80
C ASP A 124 3.46 20.15 -13.61
N THR A 125 2.29 19.59 -13.89
CA THR A 125 1.33 19.25 -12.82
C THR A 125 1.74 17.97 -12.12
N LYS A 126 1.96 18.05 -10.81
CA LYS A 126 2.31 16.93 -9.94
C LYS A 126 1.12 16.05 -9.63
N MET A 127 1.40 14.81 -9.24
CA MET A 127 0.36 13.85 -8.90
C MET A 127 0.56 13.27 -7.50
N VAL A 128 -0.51 13.30 -6.69
CA VAL A 128 -0.66 12.53 -5.47
C VAL A 128 -1.49 11.30 -5.78
N CYS A 129 -1.00 10.10 -5.48
CA CYS A 129 -1.78 8.86 -5.56
C CYS A 129 -2.27 8.45 -4.16
N MET A 130 -3.58 8.19 -4.04
CA MET A 130 -4.19 7.80 -2.78
C MET A 130 -4.01 6.30 -2.54
N VAL A 131 -3.34 5.92 -1.45
CA VAL A 131 -3.11 4.52 -1.04
C VAL A 131 -3.65 4.24 0.37
N LYS A 132 -4.57 5.08 0.84
CA LYS A 132 -5.23 4.97 2.14
C LYS A 132 -6.10 3.71 2.25
N ALA A 133 -6.41 3.29 3.49
CA ALA A 133 -7.22 2.11 3.80
C ALA A 133 -6.70 0.86 3.06
N SER A 134 -5.40 0.56 3.26
CA SER A 134 -4.70 -0.53 2.56
C SER A 134 -4.87 -0.46 1.04
N ALA A 135 -4.70 0.73 0.46
CA ALA A 135 -4.91 0.99 -0.97
C ALA A 135 -6.33 0.58 -1.42
N TYR A 136 -7.34 1.07 -0.69
CA TYR A 136 -8.76 0.73 -0.90
C TYR A 136 -9.04 -0.79 -0.78
N GLY A 137 -8.29 -1.49 0.08
CA GLY A 137 -8.40 -2.91 0.31
C GLY A 137 -7.59 -3.80 -0.66
N ALA A 138 -6.86 -3.21 -1.59
CA ALA A 138 -6.10 -3.92 -2.61
C ALA A 138 -4.66 -4.30 -2.19
N GLY A 139 -4.22 -3.93 -0.98
CA GLY A 139 -2.86 -4.16 -0.48
C GLY A 139 -1.96 -2.93 -0.68
N SER A 140 -1.47 -2.35 0.42
CA SER A 140 -0.80 -1.04 0.36
C SER A 140 0.63 -1.11 -0.17
N TYR A 141 1.39 -2.16 0.16
CA TYR A 141 2.81 -2.23 -0.16
C TYR A 141 3.08 -2.39 -1.66
N GLU A 142 2.49 -3.39 -2.29
CA GLU A 142 2.69 -3.70 -3.71
C GLU A 142 2.25 -2.51 -4.59
N ILE A 143 1.13 -1.89 -4.22
CA ILE A 143 0.61 -0.72 -4.92
C ILE A 143 1.53 0.48 -4.72
N ALA A 144 1.92 0.81 -3.49
CA ALA A 144 2.81 1.93 -3.22
C ALA A 144 4.18 1.77 -3.88
N LYS A 145 4.75 0.54 -3.87
CA LYS A 145 5.99 0.20 -4.55
C LYS A 145 5.87 0.41 -6.05
N THR A 146 4.82 -0.14 -6.66
CA THR A 146 4.57 0.03 -8.10
C THR A 146 4.42 1.50 -8.49
N LEU A 147 3.68 2.29 -7.71
CA LEU A 147 3.51 3.72 -7.94
C LEU A 147 4.85 4.48 -7.81
N GLN A 148 5.67 4.14 -6.82
CA GLN A 148 7.00 4.71 -6.65
C GLN A 148 7.92 4.38 -7.84
N GLU A 149 7.92 3.14 -8.32
CA GLU A 149 8.68 2.71 -9.50
C GLU A 149 8.23 3.44 -10.78
N HIS A 150 6.96 3.85 -10.82
CA HIS A 150 6.41 4.70 -11.89
C HIS A 150 6.51 6.20 -11.60
N HIS A 151 7.38 6.61 -10.67
CA HIS A 151 7.74 8.01 -10.40
C HIS A 151 6.54 8.93 -10.12
N VAL A 152 5.64 8.51 -9.23
CA VAL A 152 4.60 9.41 -8.70
C VAL A 152 5.25 10.40 -7.72
N ASP A 153 4.77 11.66 -7.71
CA ASP A 153 5.37 12.70 -6.88
C ASP A 153 5.08 12.49 -5.39
N PHE A 154 3.86 12.06 -5.07
CA PHE A 154 3.41 11.86 -3.68
C PHE A 154 2.50 10.63 -3.58
N LEU A 155 2.57 9.98 -2.42
CA LEU A 155 1.55 9.06 -1.95
C LEU A 155 0.74 9.72 -0.85
N ALA A 156 -0.51 9.33 -0.65
CA ALA A 156 -1.31 9.80 0.47
C ALA A 156 -2.04 8.64 1.15
N VAL A 157 -1.91 8.58 2.47
CA VAL A 157 -2.54 7.60 3.35
C VAL A 157 -3.49 8.27 4.34
N ALA A 158 -4.31 7.49 5.04
CA ALA A 158 -5.24 8.06 5.99
C ALA A 158 -4.54 8.47 7.29
N VAL A 159 -3.78 7.58 7.91
CA VAL A 159 -3.19 7.74 9.25
C VAL A 159 -1.68 7.47 9.25
N ALA A 160 -1.00 7.91 10.32
CA ALA A 160 0.45 7.77 10.43
C ALA A 160 0.95 6.32 10.44
N ASP A 161 0.15 5.39 10.96
CA ASP A 161 0.51 3.97 11.01
C ASP A 161 0.66 3.40 9.59
N GLU A 162 -0.29 3.67 8.69
CA GLU A 162 -0.18 3.26 7.27
C GLU A 162 1.11 3.81 6.63
N GLY A 163 1.43 5.09 6.89
CA GLY A 163 2.64 5.72 6.39
C GLY A 163 3.92 5.10 6.94
N SER A 164 3.95 4.79 8.25
CA SER A 164 5.09 4.17 8.91
C SER A 164 5.34 2.73 8.41
N GLU A 165 4.28 1.97 8.17
CA GLU A 165 4.37 0.63 7.56
C GLU A 165 4.99 0.69 6.16
N LEU A 166 4.54 1.63 5.31
CA LEU A 166 5.13 1.84 3.99
C LEU A 166 6.61 2.24 4.08
N ARG A 167 6.99 3.09 5.03
CA ARG A 167 8.41 3.44 5.26
C ARG A 167 9.24 2.25 5.68
N LYS A 168 8.76 1.43 6.63
CA LYS A 168 9.43 0.19 7.07
C LYS A 168 9.59 -0.80 5.92
N ALA A 169 8.66 -0.83 5.00
CA ALA A 169 8.72 -1.63 3.78
C ALA A 169 9.62 -1.06 2.67
N GLY A 170 10.27 0.09 2.89
CA GLY A 170 11.24 0.67 1.96
C GLY A 170 10.68 1.70 0.97
N ILE A 171 9.46 2.19 1.17
CA ILE A 171 8.91 3.29 0.36
C ILE A 171 9.58 4.60 0.74
N THR A 172 10.18 5.28 -0.24
CA THR A 172 10.94 6.55 -0.06
C THR A 172 10.20 7.77 -0.62
N ALA A 173 9.18 7.58 -1.46
CA ALA A 173 8.35 8.66 -1.99
C ALA A 173 7.77 9.53 -0.87
N SER A 174 7.49 10.82 -1.12
CA SER A 174 6.81 11.69 -0.14
C SER A 174 5.42 11.14 0.21
N ILE A 175 5.09 11.05 1.52
CA ILE A 175 3.82 10.51 2.00
C ILE A 175 3.07 11.58 2.77
N ILE A 176 1.86 11.87 2.32
CA ILE A 176 0.92 12.80 2.97
C ILE A 176 -0.02 12.02 3.90
N ILE A 177 -0.17 12.48 5.13
CA ILE A 177 -1.14 11.95 6.11
C ILE A 177 -2.40 12.82 6.06
N MET A 178 -3.52 12.20 5.63
CA MET A 178 -4.79 12.92 5.41
C MET A 178 -5.64 13.07 6.67
N ASN A 179 -5.34 12.34 7.74
CA ASN A 179 -6.02 12.45 9.02
C ASN A 179 -4.99 12.26 10.16
N PRO A 180 -4.12 13.27 10.38
CA PRO A 180 -3.08 13.17 11.38
C PRO A 180 -3.67 13.21 12.80
N GLU A 181 -3.23 12.27 13.63
CA GLU A 181 -3.53 12.24 15.05
C GLU A 181 -2.42 12.94 15.84
N MET A 182 -2.77 13.76 16.84
CA MET A 182 -1.77 14.49 17.64
C MET A 182 -0.85 13.55 18.42
N THR A 183 -1.32 12.36 18.79
CA THR A 183 -0.53 11.33 19.46
C THR A 183 0.54 10.70 18.55
N ALA A 184 0.42 10.87 17.25
CA ALA A 184 1.32 10.29 16.24
C ALA A 184 2.37 11.29 15.71
N PHE A 185 2.48 12.51 16.24
CA PHE A 185 3.43 13.51 15.73
C PHE A 185 4.88 12.99 15.71
N LYS A 186 5.31 12.33 16.81
CA LYS A 186 6.64 11.76 16.85
C LYS A 186 6.87 10.73 15.73
N THR A 187 5.90 9.86 15.47
CA THR A 187 5.95 8.91 14.35
C THR A 187 6.06 9.64 13.01
N MET A 188 5.30 10.73 12.82
CA MET A 188 5.38 11.51 11.58
C MET A 188 6.75 12.14 11.40
N PHE A 189 7.39 12.65 12.46
CA PHE A 189 8.74 13.20 12.41
C PHE A 189 9.78 12.13 12.10
N ASP A 190 9.76 11.01 12.85
CA ASP A 190 10.74 9.92 12.72
C ASP A 190 10.72 9.30 11.30
N TYR A 191 9.51 9.15 10.71
CA TYR A 191 9.31 8.56 9.39
C TYR A 191 9.14 9.57 8.26
N LYS A 192 9.32 10.88 8.52
CA LYS A 192 9.17 11.97 7.54
C LYS A 192 7.83 11.87 6.79
N LEU A 193 6.75 11.78 7.54
CA LEU A 193 5.37 11.76 7.04
C LEU A 193 4.78 13.15 7.14
N GLU A 194 4.25 13.67 6.05
CA GLU A 194 3.84 15.07 5.90
C GLU A 194 2.35 15.24 6.24
N PRO A 195 1.97 15.84 7.40
CA PRO A 195 0.58 15.91 7.82
C PRO A 195 -0.24 16.97 7.06
N GLU A 196 -1.51 16.64 6.79
CA GLU A 196 -2.57 17.61 6.54
C GLU A 196 -2.80 18.46 7.81
N VAL A 197 -2.96 19.76 7.67
CA VAL A 197 -3.28 20.68 8.77
C VAL A 197 -4.54 21.46 8.43
N TYR A 198 -5.58 21.29 9.22
CA TYR A 198 -6.93 21.76 8.94
C TYR A 198 -7.53 22.67 10.05
N SER A 199 -6.81 22.89 11.14
CA SER A 199 -7.27 23.74 12.24
C SER A 199 -6.12 24.37 13.01
N PHE A 200 -6.37 25.51 13.68
CA PHE A 200 -5.38 26.14 14.55
C PHE A 200 -4.96 25.24 15.72
N HIS A 201 -5.89 24.47 16.28
CA HIS A 201 -5.57 23.54 17.36
C HIS A 201 -4.53 22.49 16.92
N LEU A 202 -4.72 21.89 15.76
CA LEU A 202 -3.75 20.92 15.19
C LEU A 202 -2.43 21.61 14.84
N LEU A 203 -2.47 22.81 14.23
CA LEU A 203 -1.28 23.58 13.86
C LEU A 203 -0.45 23.93 15.10
N ASP A 204 -1.06 24.45 16.12
CA ASP A 204 -0.37 24.88 17.36
C ASP A 204 0.23 23.68 18.11
N ALA A 205 -0.49 22.56 18.16
CA ALA A 205 0.00 21.34 18.76
C ALA A 205 1.20 20.77 18.01
N LEU A 206 1.14 20.76 16.67
CA LEU A 206 2.24 20.27 15.80
C LEU A 206 3.48 21.17 15.93
N ILE A 207 3.31 22.50 15.91
CA ILE A 207 4.41 23.46 16.08
C ILE A 207 5.09 23.23 17.44
N LYS A 208 4.29 23.16 18.51
CA LYS A 208 4.82 22.93 19.87
C LYS A 208 5.62 21.64 19.98
N GLU A 209 5.14 20.55 19.39
CA GLU A 209 5.87 19.27 19.44
C GLU A 209 7.13 19.30 18.56
N ALA A 210 7.07 19.92 17.37
CA ALA A 210 8.23 20.10 16.51
C ALA A 210 9.33 20.97 17.18
N GLU A 211 8.95 22.07 17.85
CA GLU A 211 9.88 22.92 18.62
C GLU A 211 10.54 22.14 19.77
N LYS A 212 9.80 21.32 20.48
CA LYS A 212 10.30 20.45 21.56
C LYS A 212 11.33 19.43 21.03
N GLU A 213 11.11 18.88 19.85
CA GLU A 213 12.05 17.94 19.19
C GLU A 213 13.18 18.69 18.42
N GLY A 214 13.22 20.02 18.44
CA GLY A 214 14.23 20.82 17.73
C GLY A 214 14.09 20.80 16.22
N ILE A 215 12.91 20.48 15.69
CA ILE A 215 12.63 20.34 14.27
C ILE A 215 12.33 21.74 13.68
N THR A 216 12.88 22.00 12.49
CA THR A 216 12.60 23.22 11.73
C THR A 216 12.18 22.89 10.31
N ASN A 217 11.30 23.72 9.74
CA ASN A 217 10.81 23.60 8.36
C ASN A 217 10.19 22.21 8.05
N PHE A 218 9.51 21.60 9.03
CA PHE A 218 8.81 20.34 8.75
C PHE A 218 7.66 20.58 7.76
N PRO A 219 7.60 19.85 6.63
CA PRO A 219 6.62 20.11 5.59
C PRO A 219 5.20 19.72 6.04
N ILE A 220 4.25 20.64 5.81
CA ILE A 220 2.84 20.45 6.08
C ILE A 220 1.97 20.79 4.87
N HIS A 221 0.77 20.25 4.84
CA HIS A 221 -0.22 20.46 3.78
C HIS A 221 -1.45 21.16 4.37
N ILE A 222 -1.61 22.44 4.04
CA ILE A 222 -2.73 23.26 4.57
C ILE A 222 -4.01 22.88 3.85
N LYS A 223 -5.05 22.56 4.62
CA LYS A 223 -6.39 22.30 4.05
C LYS A 223 -7.32 23.45 4.24
N LEU A 224 -7.99 23.84 3.16
CA LEU A 224 -9.05 24.85 3.13
C LEU A 224 -10.43 24.21 2.99
N ASP A 225 -11.40 24.73 3.71
CA ASP A 225 -12.80 24.41 3.49
C ASP A 225 -13.40 25.38 2.45
N THR A 226 -13.79 24.86 1.33
CA THR A 226 -14.43 25.60 0.24
C THR A 226 -15.88 25.14 0.03
N GLY A 227 -16.51 24.59 1.06
CA GLY A 227 -17.91 24.18 1.02
C GLY A 227 -18.20 22.70 1.25
N MET A 228 -17.17 21.89 1.59
CA MET A 228 -17.38 20.51 1.99
C MET A 228 -17.80 20.39 3.46
N HIS A 229 -17.45 21.38 4.29
CA HIS A 229 -17.78 21.48 5.71
C HIS A 229 -17.41 20.23 6.54
N ARG A 230 -16.23 19.63 6.23
CA ARG A 230 -15.70 18.49 6.96
C ARG A 230 -14.47 18.87 7.78
N LEU A 231 -13.41 19.31 7.10
CA LEU A 231 -12.14 19.76 7.67
C LEU A 231 -11.59 20.88 6.79
N GLY A 232 -10.88 21.83 7.40
CA GLY A 232 -10.18 22.91 6.68
C GLY A 232 -10.36 24.26 7.34
N PHE A 233 -9.43 25.18 7.08
CA PHE A 233 -9.56 26.58 7.43
C PHE A 233 -10.56 27.26 6.53
N ALA A 234 -11.40 28.11 7.09
CA ALA A 234 -12.31 28.97 6.32
C ALA A 234 -11.53 30.11 5.64
N ALA A 235 -12.15 30.77 4.66
CA ALA A 235 -11.52 31.90 3.98
C ALA A 235 -11.18 33.06 4.95
N GLU A 236 -12.03 33.26 5.94
CA GLU A 236 -11.88 34.29 6.99
C GLU A 236 -10.67 34.01 7.92
N ASP A 237 -10.25 32.77 8.01
CA ASP A 237 -9.09 32.36 8.82
C ASP A 237 -7.74 32.73 8.18
N MET A 238 -7.71 33.05 6.88
CA MET A 238 -6.47 33.21 6.13
C MET A 238 -5.50 34.26 6.71
N PRO A 239 -5.95 35.47 7.12
CA PRO A 239 -5.01 36.45 7.70
C PRO A 239 -4.35 35.92 8.99
N ARG A 240 -5.11 35.29 9.87
CA ARG A 240 -4.63 34.70 11.11
C ARG A 240 -3.70 33.49 10.85
N LEU A 241 -4.02 32.66 9.88
CA LEU A 241 -3.20 31.52 9.48
C LEU A 241 -1.84 31.97 8.95
N ILE A 242 -1.82 32.99 8.09
CA ILE A 242 -0.60 33.58 7.55
C ILE A 242 0.27 34.16 8.66
N GLU A 243 -0.31 34.93 9.58
CA GLU A 243 0.40 35.48 10.74
C GLU A 243 1.00 34.36 11.59
N ARG A 244 0.21 33.31 11.88
CA ARG A 244 0.68 32.19 12.69
C ARG A 244 1.82 31.42 12.03
N LEU A 245 1.76 31.21 10.73
CA LEU A 245 2.82 30.53 9.98
C LEU A 245 4.10 31.37 9.87
N LYS A 246 3.99 32.72 9.77
CA LYS A 246 5.14 33.63 9.77
C LYS A 246 5.82 33.75 11.12
N GLY A 247 5.07 33.58 12.21
CA GLY A 247 5.56 33.73 13.58
C GLY A 247 6.31 32.51 14.14
N GLN A 248 6.72 31.56 13.29
CA GLN A 248 7.43 30.34 13.70
C GLN A 248 8.30 29.80 12.57
N ASN A 249 9.20 28.85 12.87
CA ASN A 249 10.07 28.18 11.91
C ASN A 249 10.05 26.64 12.03
N ALA A 250 9.20 26.10 12.88
CA ALA A 250 9.09 24.66 13.11
C ALA A 250 8.51 23.92 11.89
N VAL A 251 7.49 24.54 11.26
CA VAL A 251 6.81 23.94 10.09
C VAL A 251 6.85 24.87 8.89
N ILE A 252 6.73 24.29 7.68
CA ILE A 252 6.67 25.03 6.41
C ILE A 252 5.50 24.54 5.57
N ALA A 253 4.66 25.44 5.05
CA ALA A 253 3.59 25.10 4.14
C ALA A 253 4.14 24.62 2.79
N ARG A 254 4.12 23.33 2.53
CA ARG A 254 4.56 22.72 1.26
C ARG A 254 3.46 22.77 0.22
N SER A 255 2.21 22.59 0.63
CA SER A 255 1.05 22.74 -0.24
C SER A 255 -0.17 23.30 0.48
N VAL A 256 -1.11 23.76 -0.31
CA VAL A 256 -2.45 24.15 0.13
C VAL A 256 -3.49 23.47 -0.76
N PHE A 257 -4.56 22.95 -0.16
CA PHE A 257 -5.56 22.20 -0.92
C PHE A 257 -6.96 22.28 -0.35
N SER A 258 -7.92 21.96 -1.19
CA SER A 258 -9.31 21.69 -0.80
C SER A 258 -9.83 20.41 -1.45
N HIS A 259 -11.11 20.10 -1.31
CA HIS A 259 -11.72 18.90 -1.87
C HIS A 259 -13.07 19.20 -2.50
N PHE A 260 -13.27 18.74 -3.74
CA PHE A 260 -14.53 18.83 -4.43
C PHE A 260 -15.60 17.95 -3.81
N VAL A 261 -16.80 18.48 -3.69
CA VAL A 261 -17.98 17.78 -3.14
C VAL A 261 -18.70 16.98 -4.22
N GLY A 262 -18.94 17.57 -5.38
CA GLY A 262 -19.79 17.01 -6.42
C GLY A 262 -19.20 17.12 -7.83
N SER A 263 -17.86 17.05 -7.96
CA SER A 263 -17.18 17.14 -9.26
C SER A 263 -17.47 15.98 -10.22
N ASP A 264 -18.11 14.92 -9.74
CA ASP A 264 -18.51 13.73 -10.49
C ASP A 264 -19.86 13.84 -11.17
N ALA A 265 -20.69 14.85 -10.84
CA ALA A 265 -22.03 14.98 -11.38
C ALA A 265 -22.30 16.39 -11.93
N ALA A 266 -22.79 16.48 -13.17
CA ALA A 266 -23.01 17.74 -13.89
C ALA A 266 -23.97 18.71 -13.17
N GLN A 267 -24.93 18.18 -12.42
CA GLN A 267 -25.88 19.01 -11.65
C GLN A 267 -25.20 19.87 -10.58
N PHE A 268 -23.98 19.52 -10.15
CA PHE A 268 -23.18 20.25 -9.16
C PHE A 268 -22.09 21.13 -9.77
N ASP A 269 -22.05 21.31 -11.09
CA ASP A 269 -20.99 22.07 -11.76
C ASP A 269 -20.90 23.52 -11.29
N ALA A 270 -22.06 24.18 -11.07
CA ALA A 270 -22.06 25.54 -10.53
C ALA A 270 -21.43 25.63 -9.15
N PHE A 271 -21.74 24.68 -8.26
CA PHE A 271 -21.16 24.58 -6.94
C PHE A 271 -19.65 24.30 -7.00
N THR A 272 -19.24 23.38 -7.88
CA THR A 272 -17.83 23.03 -8.08
C THR A 272 -17.02 24.23 -8.59
N ARG A 273 -17.58 25.06 -9.51
CA ARG A 273 -16.94 26.31 -9.94
C ARG A 273 -16.79 27.32 -8.80
N GLY A 274 -17.81 27.47 -7.95
CA GLY A 274 -17.71 28.29 -6.74
C GLY A 274 -16.61 27.80 -5.78
N GLN A 275 -16.45 26.47 -5.62
CA GLN A 275 -15.32 25.90 -4.84
C GLN A 275 -13.96 26.27 -5.46
N ILE A 276 -13.83 26.25 -6.79
CA ILE A 276 -12.60 26.63 -7.49
C ILE A 276 -12.26 28.11 -7.23
N GLU A 277 -13.23 29.01 -7.40
CA GLU A 277 -13.05 30.45 -7.17
C GLU A 277 -12.63 30.77 -5.73
N MET A 278 -13.33 30.20 -4.75
CA MET A 278 -12.95 30.35 -3.33
C MET A 278 -11.56 29.82 -3.04
N PHE A 279 -11.23 28.65 -3.58
CA PHE A 279 -9.91 28.04 -3.40
C PHE A 279 -8.80 28.88 -4.04
N GLU A 280 -9.03 29.38 -5.26
CA GLU A 280 -8.06 30.18 -5.98
C GLU A 280 -7.75 31.47 -5.23
N ALA A 281 -8.76 32.19 -4.76
CA ALA A 281 -8.59 33.41 -3.99
C ALA A 281 -7.81 33.17 -2.69
N ALA A 282 -8.22 32.21 -1.85
CA ALA A 282 -7.59 31.92 -0.59
C ALA A 282 -6.16 31.34 -0.75
N SER A 283 -5.96 30.44 -1.70
CA SER A 283 -4.64 29.87 -1.96
C SER A 283 -3.63 30.89 -2.54
N MET A 284 -4.12 31.85 -3.34
CA MET A 284 -3.28 32.94 -3.85
C MET A 284 -2.86 33.87 -2.73
N GLN A 285 -3.78 34.26 -1.84
CA GLN A 285 -3.46 35.06 -0.65
C GLN A 285 -2.39 34.39 0.21
N LEU A 286 -2.46 33.05 0.39
CA LEU A 286 -1.42 32.31 1.10
C LEU A 286 -0.09 32.34 0.35
N GLN A 287 -0.08 32.11 -0.95
CA GLN A 287 1.15 32.10 -1.76
C GLN A 287 1.86 33.46 -1.75
N GLU A 288 1.13 34.56 -1.88
CA GLU A 288 1.68 35.92 -1.87
C GLU A 288 2.35 36.29 -0.54
N ALA A 289 1.93 35.66 0.56
CA ALA A 289 2.47 35.91 1.88
C ALA A 289 3.85 35.26 2.11
N PHE A 290 4.28 34.30 1.25
CA PHE A 290 5.52 33.54 1.44
C PHE A 290 6.37 33.54 0.16
N PRO A 291 7.73 33.61 0.28
CA PRO A 291 8.62 33.65 -0.84
C PRO A 291 8.83 32.28 -1.52
N HIS A 292 8.58 31.18 -0.79
CA HIS A 292 8.72 29.84 -1.36
C HIS A 292 7.45 29.40 -2.08
N LYS A 293 7.60 28.49 -3.03
CA LYS A 293 6.46 27.93 -3.76
C LYS A 293 5.62 27.04 -2.85
N ILE A 294 4.34 27.33 -2.74
CA ILE A 294 3.31 26.50 -2.09
C ILE A 294 2.50 25.83 -3.19
N LEU A 295 2.53 24.48 -3.26
CA LEU A 295 1.80 23.73 -4.29
C LEU A 295 0.30 23.80 -4.04
N ARG A 296 -0.48 24.26 -5.03
CA ARG A 296 -1.93 24.41 -4.93
C ARG A 296 -2.64 23.23 -5.59
N HIS A 297 -3.61 22.62 -4.92
CA HIS A 297 -4.35 21.50 -5.51
C HIS A 297 -5.78 21.35 -4.97
N ILE A 298 -6.73 21.05 -5.87
CA ILE A 298 -8.13 20.82 -5.50
C ILE A 298 -8.72 19.57 -6.21
N CYS A 299 -8.28 19.26 -7.44
CA CYS A 299 -8.82 18.17 -8.24
C CYS A 299 -8.65 16.80 -7.56
N ASN A 300 -9.75 16.06 -7.44
CA ASN A 300 -9.81 14.61 -7.24
C ASN A 300 -9.86 13.91 -8.62
N SER A 301 -10.08 12.59 -8.68
CA SER A 301 -10.16 11.84 -9.95
C SER A 301 -11.17 12.46 -10.92
N ALA A 302 -12.38 12.80 -10.46
CA ALA A 302 -13.41 13.43 -11.26
C ALA A 302 -12.99 14.84 -11.73
N GLY A 303 -12.37 15.62 -10.85
CA GLY A 303 -11.90 16.96 -11.17
C GLY A 303 -10.82 16.96 -12.26
N ILE A 304 -9.94 15.95 -12.29
CA ILE A 304 -8.92 15.81 -13.34
C ILE A 304 -9.57 15.71 -14.71
N GLU A 305 -10.65 14.95 -14.83
CA GLU A 305 -11.36 14.71 -16.10
C GLU A 305 -12.27 15.87 -16.49
N ARG A 306 -13.04 16.39 -15.54
CA ARG A 306 -14.13 17.35 -15.82
C ARG A 306 -13.74 18.82 -15.68
N PHE A 307 -12.72 19.12 -14.87
CA PHE A 307 -12.28 20.49 -14.60
C PHE A 307 -10.77 20.68 -14.85
N PRO A 308 -10.29 20.45 -16.08
CA PRO A 308 -8.85 20.51 -16.39
C PRO A 308 -8.22 21.87 -16.09
N GLY A 309 -8.99 22.96 -16.10
CA GLY A 309 -8.53 24.30 -15.71
C GLY A 309 -8.19 24.43 -14.22
N ALA A 310 -8.69 23.54 -13.36
CA ALA A 310 -8.51 23.58 -11.91
C ALA A 310 -7.37 22.65 -11.41
N GLN A 311 -6.50 22.17 -12.28
CA GLN A 311 -5.38 21.29 -11.89
C GLN A 311 -4.36 22.00 -10.99
N PHE A 312 -4.21 23.33 -11.12
CA PHE A 312 -3.22 24.14 -10.44
C PHE A 312 -1.81 23.54 -10.55
N ASP A 313 -1.13 23.31 -9.42
CA ASP A 313 0.23 22.75 -9.39
C ASP A 313 0.24 21.23 -9.18
N MET A 314 -0.87 20.66 -8.67
CA MET A 314 -0.93 19.25 -8.30
C MET A 314 -2.37 18.73 -8.32
N VAL A 315 -2.54 17.42 -8.54
CA VAL A 315 -3.84 16.73 -8.49
C VAL A 315 -3.77 15.52 -7.55
N ARG A 316 -4.94 15.05 -7.10
CA ARG A 316 -5.04 13.84 -6.25
C ARG A 316 -5.83 12.76 -6.95
N LEU A 317 -5.13 11.76 -7.45
CA LEU A 317 -5.72 10.58 -8.07
C LEU A 317 -6.09 9.55 -6.98
N GLY A 318 -7.37 9.32 -6.83
CA GLY A 318 -7.95 8.38 -5.89
C GLY A 318 -8.62 7.21 -6.61
N ILE A 319 -9.95 7.17 -6.57
CA ILE A 319 -10.74 6.02 -7.04
C ILE A 319 -10.55 5.72 -8.53
N GLY A 320 -10.19 6.72 -9.34
CA GLY A 320 -9.87 6.53 -10.76
C GLY A 320 -8.65 5.62 -10.98
N LEU A 321 -7.68 5.64 -10.06
CA LEU A 321 -6.54 4.73 -10.10
C LEU A 321 -6.98 3.26 -10.00
N TYR A 322 -8.04 3.00 -9.23
CA TYR A 322 -8.58 1.67 -8.92
C TYR A 322 -9.67 1.21 -9.92
N GLY A 323 -9.91 1.97 -10.97
CA GLY A 323 -10.79 1.55 -12.06
C GLY A 323 -12.24 2.05 -11.97
N VAL A 324 -12.49 3.15 -11.24
CA VAL A 324 -13.82 3.79 -11.18
C VAL A 324 -13.73 5.20 -11.75
N SER A 325 -14.29 5.42 -12.94
CA SER A 325 -14.41 6.75 -13.55
C SER A 325 -15.79 7.36 -13.30
N PRO A 326 -15.85 8.66 -12.99
CA PRO A 326 -17.12 9.38 -12.87
C PRO A 326 -17.76 9.69 -14.23
N ILE A 327 -17.01 9.56 -15.33
CA ILE A 327 -17.48 9.89 -16.69
C ILE A 327 -17.87 8.62 -17.43
N ASP A 328 -16.91 7.73 -17.64
CA ASP A 328 -17.10 6.51 -18.43
C ASP A 328 -16.15 5.41 -17.95
N ASN A 329 -16.71 4.39 -17.33
CA ASN A 329 -15.95 3.24 -16.86
C ASN A 329 -15.35 2.39 -18.01
N SER A 330 -15.74 2.62 -19.27
CA SER A 330 -15.12 1.93 -20.41
C SER A 330 -13.73 2.48 -20.77
N ILE A 331 -13.37 3.66 -20.27
CA ILE A 331 -12.11 4.34 -20.57
C ILE A 331 -10.97 3.81 -19.70
N ILE A 332 -11.26 3.41 -18.47
CA ILE A 332 -10.29 2.93 -17.49
C ILE A 332 -10.50 1.45 -17.19
N ASN A 333 -9.42 0.80 -16.77
CA ASN A 333 -9.42 -0.64 -16.55
C ASN A 333 -9.85 -0.99 -15.12
N ASN A 334 -10.62 -2.08 -14.97
CA ASN A 334 -10.90 -2.65 -13.67
C ASN A 334 -9.61 -3.23 -13.06
N VAL A 335 -9.30 -2.80 -11.84
CA VAL A 335 -8.07 -3.18 -11.13
C VAL A 335 -8.30 -4.38 -10.22
N SER A 336 -9.45 -4.44 -9.56
CA SER A 336 -9.74 -5.47 -8.55
C SER A 336 -10.88 -6.38 -8.98
N THR A 337 -10.68 -7.68 -8.90
CA THR A 337 -11.69 -8.70 -9.21
C THR A 337 -11.88 -9.63 -8.02
N LEU A 338 -13.05 -9.61 -7.41
CA LEU A 338 -13.43 -10.58 -6.37
C LEU A 338 -13.95 -11.85 -7.03
N LYS A 339 -13.32 -12.97 -6.71
CA LYS A 339 -13.73 -14.32 -7.16
C LYS A 339 -14.10 -15.16 -5.96
N THR A 340 -15.17 -15.93 -6.09
CA THR A 340 -15.59 -16.90 -5.06
C THR A 340 -16.17 -18.15 -5.72
N THR A 341 -16.10 -19.27 -5.02
CA THR A 341 -16.69 -20.53 -5.45
C THR A 341 -18.10 -20.65 -4.87
N ILE A 342 -19.07 -20.95 -5.71
CA ILE A 342 -20.43 -21.24 -5.27
C ILE A 342 -20.42 -22.61 -4.59
N LEU A 343 -20.66 -22.64 -3.28
CA LEU A 343 -20.65 -23.87 -2.49
C LEU A 343 -21.96 -24.65 -2.60
N GLN A 344 -23.09 -23.94 -2.74
CA GLN A 344 -24.41 -24.55 -2.83
C GLN A 344 -25.38 -23.65 -3.59
N LEU A 345 -26.16 -24.23 -4.48
CA LEU A 345 -27.33 -23.62 -5.10
C LEU A 345 -28.58 -24.38 -4.71
N SER A 346 -29.63 -23.65 -4.32
CA SER A 346 -30.97 -24.25 -4.16
C SER A 346 -31.80 -24.04 -5.43
N LEU A 347 -32.86 -24.84 -5.60
CA LEU A 347 -33.78 -24.73 -6.74
C LEU A 347 -34.45 -23.35 -6.85
N ILE A 348 -34.66 -22.65 -5.72
CA ILE A 348 -35.22 -21.28 -5.72
C ILE A 348 -34.25 -20.25 -6.34
N HIS A 349 -32.94 -20.44 -6.25
CA HIS A 349 -31.95 -19.56 -6.87
C HIS A 349 -31.83 -19.79 -8.40
N ILE A 350 -32.28 -20.96 -8.88
CA ILE A 350 -32.24 -21.34 -10.29
C ILE A 350 -33.55 -20.95 -11.01
N SER A 351 -34.69 -21.09 -10.32
CA SER A 351 -36.02 -20.96 -10.90
C SER A 351 -36.68 -19.59 -10.70
N GLU A 352 -36.25 -18.80 -9.72
CA GLU A 352 -36.80 -17.47 -9.46
C GLU A 352 -35.68 -16.41 -9.52
N PRO A 353 -35.72 -15.48 -10.50
CA PRO A 353 -34.84 -14.33 -10.43
C PRO A 353 -35.18 -13.51 -9.19
N THR A 354 -34.22 -13.32 -8.31
CA THR A 354 -34.34 -12.41 -7.17
C THR A 354 -34.72 -11.04 -7.71
N ARG A 355 -35.95 -10.61 -7.46
CA ARG A 355 -36.36 -9.22 -7.63
C ARG A 355 -35.59 -8.42 -6.57
N GLN A 356 -34.61 -7.65 -7.01
CA GLN A 356 -34.08 -6.52 -6.24
C GLN A 356 -34.97 -5.32 -6.40
#